data_a847cc0c32e481cb5dde838721d5fbdf
#
_entry.id   a847cc0c32e481cb5dde838721d5fbdf
#
_cell.length_a   1.000
_cell.length_b   1.000
_cell.length_c   1.000
_cell.angle_alpha   90.00
_cell.angle_beta   90.00
_cell.angle_gamma   90.00
#
_symmetry.space_group_name_H-M   'P 1'
#
loop_
_entity.id
_entity.type
_entity.pdbx_description
1 polymer ?
#
loop_
_entity_poly.entity_id
_entity_poly.type
_entity_poly.pdbx_seq_one_letter_code
_entity_poly.pdbx_strand_id
1 'polypeptide(L)'
;YYENNIIWTLNLLEVMNTHKVKNLIFSSSATVYDIDRNIPPFTETDRLSAINPYGTTKLVTEFLLKDMVAHKWFSAVSLRYFNPIWAHHSWKLGENPKGIPTNLLPYLLRVAKKEIEKISVFGNDYQTPDGTCIRDYIHIEDLAEAHLRSFEWLLEKKQNSEDEVSFFEVFNIGTGAGTSVLEMIMMTQQIIGDEINYEIVDRRDWDVAISVANASKAKQILWWEAKKSILEGIQDAWNFVNKEE
;
A
#
# COMPACT_ATOMS: atom_id res chain seq x y z
N TYR A 1 1.18 -6.50 -16.25
CA TYR A 1 2.06 -6.30 -15.08
C TYR A 1 3.54 -6.40 -15.43
N TYR A 2 4.01 -7.50 -16.04
CA TYR A 2 5.45 -7.74 -16.25
C TYR A 2 6.11 -6.66 -17.09
N GLU A 3 5.51 -6.24 -18.19
CA GLU A 3 6.03 -5.16 -19.01
C GLU A 3 6.18 -3.85 -18.20
N ASN A 4 5.08 -3.39 -17.59
CA ASN A 4 5.08 -2.13 -16.86
C ASN A 4 5.91 -2.15 -15.56
N ASN A 5 5.96 -3.28 -14.85
CA ASN A 5 6.62 -3.32 -13.55
C ASN A 5 8.05 -3.84 -13.61
N ILE A 6 8.40 -4.70 -14.59
CA ILE A 6 9.75 -5.26 -14.68
C ILE A 6 10.55 -4.57 -15.80
N ILE A 7 10.06 -4.58 -17.04
CA ILE A 7 10.82 -4.04 -18.17
C ILE A 7 11.05 -2.53 -17.99
N TRP A 8 10.00 -1.77 -17.62
CA TRP A 8 10.16 -0.33 -17.38
C TRP A 8 11.06 -0.02 -16.17
N THR A 9 11.02 -0.86 -15.12
CA THR A 9 11.94 -0.71 -14.00
C THR A 9 13.39 -0.95 -14.43
N LEU A 10 13.67 -1.97 -15.22
CA LEU A 10 15.02 -2.22 -15.75
C LEU A 10 15.51 -1.04 -16.59
N ASN A 11 14.66 -0.50 -17.48
CA ASN A 11 14.99 0.68 -18.27
C ASN A 11 15.28 1.90 -17.38
N LEU A 12 14.45 2.12 -16.33
CA LEU A 12 14.70 3.20 -15.37
C LEU A 12 16.05 3.04 -14.68
N LEU A 13 16.38 1.83 -14.21
CA LEU A 13 17.64 1.56 -13.52
C LEU A 13 18.86 1.74 -14.43
N GLU A 14 18.76 1.39 -15.72
CA GLU A 14 19.80 1.67 -16.72
C GLU A 14 20.01 3.18 -16.92
N VAL A 15 18.91 3.94 -17.05
CA VAL A 15 18.97 5.41 -17.17
C VAL A 15 19.54 6.03 -15.89
N MET A 16 19.11 5.58 -14.71
CA MET A 16 19.67 6.03 -13.43
C MET A 16 21.19 5.81 -13.36
N ASN A 17 21.66 4.62 -13.78
CA ASN A 17 23.08 4.33 -13.80
C ASN A 17 23.84 5.24 -14.78
N THR A 18 23.33 5.44 -15.99
CA THR A 18 23.92 6.32 -17.01
C THR A 18 24.03 7.77 -16.51
N HIS A 19 23.02 8.25 -15.83
CA HIS A 19 22.98 9.63 -15.29
C HIS A 19 23.50 9.74 -13.86
N LYS A 20 24.12 8.69 -13.31
CA LYS A 20 24.70 8.66 -11.96
C LYS A 20 23.70 9.02 -10.85
N VAL A 21 22.43 8.69 -11.02
CA VAL A 21 21.42 8.80 -9.97
C VAL A 21 21.59 7.64 -9.00
N LYS A 22 21.98 7.92 -7.78
CA LYS A 22 22.48 6.93 -6.80
C LYS A 22 21.48 6.58 -5.68
N ASN A 23 20.27 7.11 -5.72
CA ASN A 23 19.29 6.91 -4.66
C ASN A 23 17.93 6.56 -5.26
N LEU A 24 17.26 5.55 -4.69
CA LEU A 24 15.94 5.12 -5.13
C LEU A 24 15.05 4.79 -3.92
N ILE A 25 13.83 5.35 -3.92
CA ILE A 25 12.75 4.87 -3.07
C ILE A 25 11.78 4.09 -3.95
N PHE A 26 11.59 2.82 -3.64
CA PHE A 26 10.78 1.90 -4.44
C PHE A 26 9.43 1.63 -3.78
N SER A 27 8.36 1.84 -4.52
CA SER A 27 6.99 1.49 -4.13
C SER A 27 6.77 -0.01 -4.27
N SER A 28 7.05 -0.78 -3.21
CA SER A 28 6.74 -2.20 -3.12
C SER A 28 5.32 -2.43 -2.57
N SER A 29 5.00 -3.61 -2.11
CA SER A 29 3.65 -3.98 -1.67
C SER A 29 3.69 -5.08 -0.62
N ALA A 30 2.70 -5.10 0.28
CA ALA A 30 2.46 -6.22 1.20
C ALA A 30 2.14 -7.54 0.49
N THR A 31 1.76 -7.51 -0.79
CA THR A 31 1.50 -8.72 -1.60
C THR A 31 2.74 -9.58 -1.87
N VAL A 32 3.93 -9.15 -1.43
CA VAL A 32 5.17 -9.93 -1.51
C VAL A 32 5.27 -11.00 -0.41
N TYR A 33 4.50 -10.89 0.67
CA TYR A 33 4.56 -11.81 1.80
C TYR A 33 3.94 -13.17 1.49
N ASP A 34 4.54 -14.22 2.08
CA ASP A 34 3.99 -15.58 2.08
C ASP A 34 2.84 -15.66 3.09
N ILE A 35 1.62 -15.57 2.61
CA ILE A 35 0.42 -15.54 3.44
C ILE A 35 0.06 -16.89 4.06
N ASP A 36 0.56 -17.99 3.50
CA ASP A 36 0.27 -19.34 3.99
C ASP A 36 1.15 -19.72 5.19
N ARG A 37 2.29 -19.04 5.33
CA ARG A 37 3.31 -19.38 6.34
C ARG A 37 3.58 -18.30 7.36
N ASN A 38 3.19 -17.06 7.08
CA ASN A 38 3.34 -15.94 8.00
C ASN A 38 2.01 -15.67 8.73
N ILE A 39 2.12 -15.19 9.95
CA ILE A 39 0.97 -14.79 10.78
C ILE A 39 1.00 -13.27 10.94
N PRO A 40 -0.06 -12.55 10.49
CA PRO A 40 -0.11 -11.10 10.66
C PRO A 40 -0.15 -10.70 12.17
N PRO A 41 0.39 -9.53 12.54
CA PRO A 41 0.91 -8.47 11.66
C PRO A 41 2.28 -8.82 11.06
N PHE A 42 2.44 -8.62 9.73
CA PHE A 42 3.66 -8.97 9.00
C PHE A 42 4.83 -8.05 9.33
N THR A 43 6.02 -8.65 9.48
CA THR A 43 7.30 -7.96 9.66
C THR A 43 8.14 -8.02 8.40
N GLU A 44 9.14 -7.15 8.26
CA GLU A 44 10.02 -7.12 7.09
C GLU A 44 10.91 -8.35 6.95
N THR A 45 11.09 -9.11 8.04
CA THR A 45 11.87 -10.36 8.08
C THR A 45 11.06 -11.60 7.75
N ASP A 46 9.75 -11.46 7.60
CA ASP A 46 8.85 -12.55 7.26
C ASP A 46 9.14 -13.11 5.86
N ARG A 47 8.78 -14.36 5.68
CA ARG A 47 8.98 -15.08 4.42
C ARG A 47 8.25 -14.38 3.27
N LEU A 48 8.92 -14.34 2.13
CA LEU A 48 8.39 -13.76 0.90
C LEU A 48 7.99 -14.88 -0.07
N SER A 49 6.77 -14.83 -0.56
CA SER A 49 6.22 -15.72 -1.60
C SER A 49 4.95 -15.10 -2.16
N ALA A 50 5.07 -14.35 -3.23
CA ALA A 50 3.92 -13.70 -3.86
C ALA A 50 3.00 -14.75 -4.51
N ILE A 51 1.69 -14.62 -4.28
CA ILE A 51 0.69 -15.57 -4.79
C ILE A 51 -0.04 -15.07 -6.05
N ASN A 52 0.24 -13.85 -6.50
CA ASN A 52 -0.37 -13.26 -7.68
C ASN A 52 0.66 -12.53 -8.55
N PRO A 53 0.37 -12.32 -9.87
CA PRO A 53 1.33 -11.70 -10.79
C PRO A 53 1.81 -10.31 -10.37
N TYR A 54 0.95 -9.49 -9.76
CA TYR A 54 1.33 -8.17 -9.26
C TYR A 54 2.38 -8.28 -8.14
N GLY A 55 2.10 -9.07 -7.11
CA GLY A 55 3.04 -9.32 -6.02
C GLY A 55 4.37 -9.91 -6.52
N THR A 56 4.30 -10.85 -7.47
CA THR A 56 5.50 -11.41 -8.12
C THR A 56 6.35 -10.31 -8.74
N THR A 57 5.77 -9.35 -9.47
CA THR A 57 6.57 -8.26 -10.06
C THR A 57 7.23 -7.38 -9.01
N LYS A 58 6.55 -7.10 -7.89
CA LYS A 58 7.14 -6.34 -6.78
C LYS A 58 8.28 -7.08 -6.12
N LEU A 59 8.10 -8.38 -5.85
CA LEU A 59 9.13 -9.24 -5.25
C LEU A 59 10.36 -9.38 -6.15
N VAL A 60 10.16 -9.60 -7.44
CA VAL A 60 11.28 -9.65 -8.42
C VAL A 60 12.04 -8.33 -8.44
N THR A 61 11.33 -7.20 -8.39
CA THR A 61 11.99 -5.88 -8.33
C THR A 61 12.80 -5.71 -7.04
N GLU A 62 12.31 -6.15 -5.89
CA GLU A 62 13.10 -6.10 -4.64
C GLU A 62 14.39 -6.93 -4.76
N PHE A 63 14.34 -8.10 -5.38
CA PHE A 63 15.56 -8.91 -5.63
C PHE A 63 16.53 -8.20 -6.57
N LEU A 64 16.04 -7.66 -7.69
CA LEU A 64 16.86 -6.88 -8.61
C LEU A 64 17.55 -5.70 -7.91
N LEU A 65 16.82 -4.94 -7.12
CA LEU A 65 17.37 -3.80 -6.36
C LEU A 65 18.44 -4.26 -5.37
N LYS A 66 18.21 -5.35 -4.65
CA LYS A 66 19.16 -5.92 -3.69
C LYS A 66 20.47 -6.36 -4.38
N ASP A 67 20.38 -7.02 -5.53
CA ASP A 67 21.55 -7.47 -6.29
C ASP A 67 22.34 -6.28 -6.83
N MET A 68 21.65 -5.26 -7.38
CA MET A 68 22.32 -4.06 -7.90
C MET A 68 22.98 -3.23 -6.79
N VAL A 69 22.37 -3.15 -5.63
CA VAL A 69 22.96 -2.51 -4.44
C VAL A 69 24.20 -3.26 -3.98
N ALA A 70 24.18 -4.60 -3.96
CA ALA A 70 25.36 -5.42 -3.62
C ALA A 70 26.56 -5.15 -4.54
N HIS A 71 26.31 -4.75 -5.79
CA HIS A 71 27.33 -4.34 -6.74
C HIS A 71 27.67 -2.83 -6.71
N LYS A 72 27.22 -2.12 -5.68
CA LYS A 72 27.50 -0.69 -5.42
C LYS A 72 27.02 0.28 -6.52
N TRP A 73 25.96 -0.07 -7.26
CA TRP A 73 25.41 0.80 -8.29
C TRP A 73 24.67 1.99 -7.69
N PHE A 74 23.82 1.74 -6.68
CA PHE A 74 23.06 2.75 -5.96
C PHE A 74 22.60 2.23 -4.58
N SER A 75 21.98 3.08 -3.80
CA SER A 75 21.25 2.69 -2.58
C SER A 75 19.75 2.73 -2.83
N ALA A 76 19.02 1.78 -2.26
CA ALA A 76 17.56 1.72 -2.41
C ALA A 76 16.86 1.48 -1.07
N VAL A 77 15.68 2.09 -0.94
CA VAL A 77 14.72 1.77 0.12
C VAL A 77 13.45 1.25 -0.54
N SER A 78 12.98 0.10 -0.09
CA SER A 78 11.73 -0.52 -0.54
C SER A 78 10.64 -0.28 0.50
N LEU A 79 9.54 0.35 0.11
CA LEU A 79 8.39 0.60 0.97
C LEU A 79 7.28 -0.38 0.61
N ARG A 80 6.99 -1.35 1.50
CA ARG A 80 5.91 -2.32 1.35
C ARG A 80 4.61 -1.72 1.86
N TYR A 81 3.80 -1.17 0.94
CA TYR A 81 2.49 -0.60 1.28
C TYR A 81 1.48 -1.69 1.57
N PHE A 82 0.58 -1.39 2.51
CA PHE A 82 -0.64 -2.17 2.71
C PHE A 82 -1.75 -1.60 1.82
N ASN A 83 -2.82 -1.04 2.35
CA ASN A 83 -3.94 -0.57 1.53
C ASN A 83 -4.07 0.97 1.56
N PRO A 84 -3.47 1.73 0.64
CA PRO A 84 -3.62 3.17 0.64
C PRO A 84 -5.05 3.63 0.38
N ILE A 85 -5.49 4.66 1.09
CA ILE A 85 -6.72 5.41 0.86
C ILE A 85 -6.34 6.75 0.23
N TRP A 86 -6.84 7.03 -0.97
CA TRP A 86 -6.32 8.03 -1.87
C TRP A 86 -7.16 9.31 -1.94
N ALA A 87 -7.07 10.19 -0.95
CA ALA A 87 -7.46 11.58 -1.11
C ALA A 87 -6.64 12.48 -0.20
N HIS A 88 -6.25 13.64 -0.70
CA HIS A 88 -5.60 14.69 0.07
C HIS A 88 -6.65 15.55 0.78
N HIS A 89 -6.36 15.99 1.99
CA HIS A 89 -7.29 16.79 2.80
C HIS A 89 -7.79 18.09 2.12
N SER A 90 -7.08 18.60 1.10
CA SER A 90 -7.54 19.74 0.29
C SER A 90 -8.60 19.37 -0.75
N TRP A 91 -8.89 18.08 -0.92
CA TRP A 91 -9.82 17.51 -1.93
C TRP A 91 -9.51 17.87 -3.37
N LYS A 92 -8.28 18.34 -3.63
CA LYS A 92 -7.79 18.67 -4.97
C LYS A 92 -7.17 17.48 -5.67
N LEU A 93 -6.69 16.52 -4.90
CA LEU A 93 -6.05 15.27 -5.35
C LEU A 93 -6.79 14.10 -4.71
N GLY A 94 -7.08 13.07 -5.50
CA GLY A 94 -7.74 11.86 -5.03
C GLY A 94 -7.80 10.79 -6.11
N GLU A 95 -8.27 9.62 -5.73
CA GLU A 95 -8.41 8.48 -6.64
C GLU A 95 -9.68 8.62 -7.49
N ASN A 96 -9.52 8.72 -8.80
CA ASN A 96 -10.61 8.73 -9.78
C ASN A 96 -10.29 7.74 -10.91
N PRO A 97 -10.43 6.43 -10.69
CA PRO A 97 -10.09 5.42 -11.67
C PRO A 97 -11.03 5.46 -12.88
N LYS A 98 -10.45 5.27 -14.07
CA LYS A 98 -11.24 5.07 -15.30
C LYS A 98 -11.88 3.69 -15.27
N GLY A 99 -13.18 3.62 -15.55
CA GLY A 99 -13.94 2.36 -15.53
C GLY A 99 -14.37 1.95 -14.11
N ILE A 100 -14.69 0.67 -13.89
CA ILE A 100 -15.12 0.13 -12.60
C ILE A 100 -13.91 0.06 -11.65
N PRO A 101 -13.98 0.67 -10.44
CA PRO A 101 -12.91 0.58 -9.48
C PRO A 101 -12.63 -0.86 -9.03
N THR A 102 -11.37 -1.18 -8.80
CA THR A 102 -10.94 -2.47 -8.24
C THR A 102 -10.60 -2.38 -6.76
N ASN A 103 -10.33 -1.18 -6.24
CA ASN A 103 -10.09 -0.92 -4.82
C ASN A 103 -11.40 -0.69 -4.08
N LEU A 104 -11.44 -1.12 -2.81
CA LEU A 104 -12.67 -1.13 -2.00
C LEU A 104 -13.27 0.27 -1.85
N LEU A 105 -12.52 1.25 -1.34
CA LEU A 105 -13.06 2.58 -1.05
C LEU A 105 -13.60 3.32 -2.28
N PRO A 106 -12.89 3.44 -3.42
CA PRO A 106 -13.45 4.05 -4.62
C PRO A 106 -14.72 3.35 -5.11
N TYR A 107 -14.82 2.02 -4.94
CA TYR A 107 -16.03 1.28 -5.29
C TYR A 107 -17.20 1.66 -4.37
N LEU A 108 -16.96 1.68 -3.03
CA LEU A 108 -17.96 2.10 -2.04
C LEU A 108 -18.49 3.51 -2.35
N LEU A 109 -17.59 4.45 -2.67
CA LEU A 109 -17.98 5.83 -2.98
C LEU A 109 -18.85 5.92 -4.26
N ARG A 110 -18.64 5.08 -5.26
CA ARG A 110 -19.52 5.02 -6.43
C ARG A 110 -20.88 4.41 -6.13
N VAL A 111 -20.94 3.42 -5.22
CA VAL A 111 -22.22 2.91 -4.73
C VAL A 111 -22.97 4.02 -3.96
N ALA A 112 -22.25 4.75 -3.09
CA ALA A 112 -22.78 5.88 -2.36
C ALA A 112 -23.34 6.98 -3.28
N LYS A 113 -22.67 7.26 -4.41
CA LYS A 113 -23.13 8.19 -5.45
C LYS A 113 -24.25 7.63 -6.35
N LYS A 114 -24.66 6.37 -6.12
CA LYS A 114 -25.67 5.65 -6.94
C LYS A 114 -25.24 5.47 -8.42
N GLU A 115 -23.94 5.52 -8.69
CA GLU A 115 -23.35 5.22 -10.00
C GLU A 115 -23.22 3.71 -10.23
N ILE A 116 -23.14 2.93 -9.13
CA ILE A 116 -23.15 1.46 -9.09
C ILE A 116 -24.23 1.05 -8.09
N GLU A 117 -24.99 0.00 -8.41
CA GLU A 117 -26.16 -0.42 -7.62
C GLU A 117 -25.77 -0.97 -6.23
N LYS A 118 -24.76 -1.81 -6.18
CA LYS A 118 -24.30 -2.49 -4.95
C LYS A 118 -22.84 -2.90 -5.05
N ILE A 119 -22.22 -3.18 -3.90
CA ILE A 119 -20.89 -3.76 -3.82
C ILE A 119 -20.96 -5.25 -3.49
N SER A 120 -20.10 -6.07 -4.12
CA SER A 120 -19.92 -7.47 -3.78
C SER A 120 -18.87 -7.61 -2.66
N VAL A 121 -19.27 -8.19 -1.54
CA VAL A 121 -18.41 -8.60 -0.42
C VAL A 121 -18.00 -10.04 -0.65
N PHE A 122 -16.71 -10.27 -0.89
CA PHE A 122 -16.16 -11.58 -1.28
C PHE A 122 -15.87 -12.45 -0.06
N GLY A 123 -16.77 -13.37 0.24
CA GLY A 123 -16.72 -14.28 1.40
C GLY A 123 -17.18 -13.63 2.70
N ASN A 124 -17.82 -14.45 3.55
CA ASN A 124 -18.22 -14.09 4.91
C ASN A 124 -17.90 -15.21 5.91
N ASP A 125 -17.00 -16.10 5.53
CA ASP A 125 -16.62 -17.30 6.26
C ASP A 125 -15.11 -17.35 6.58
N TYR A 126 -14.41 -16.19 6.49
CA TYR A 126 -13.03 -16.08 6.95
C TYR A 126 -12.96 -16.18 8.49
N GLN A 127 -11.81 -16.62 9.00
CA GLN A 127 -11.55 -16.68 10.45
C GLN A 127 -11.24 -15.26 10.99
N THR A 128 -12.23 -14.40 10.94
CA THR A 128 -12.23 -12.99 11.38
C THR A 128 -13.49 -12.69 12.18
N PRO A 129 -13.58 -11.63 12.96
CA PRO A 129 -14.72 -11.36 13.84
C PRO A 129 -16.07 -11.29 13.14
N ASP A 130 -16.14 -10.77 11.91
CA ASP A 130 -17.36 -10.64 11.11
C ASP A 130 -17.40 -11.53 9.87
N GLY A 131 -16.39 -12.40 9.72
CA GLY A 131 -16.28 -13.33 8.62
C GLY A 131 -15.74 -12.72 7.32
N THR A 132 -15.49 -11.41 7.26
CA THR A 132 -14.95 -10.74 6.05
C THR A 132 -13.45 -10.47 6.17
N CYS A 133 -12.79 -10.18 5.05
CA CYS A 133 -11.33 -9.92 5.04
C CYS A 133 -10.98 -8.66 5.83
N ILE A 134 -9.85 -8.72 6.54
CA ILE A 134 -9.27 -7.58 7.26
C ILE A 134 -8.06 -7.03 6.51
N ARG A 135 -8.01 -5.71 6.35
CA ARG A 135 -6.91 -4.99 5.69
C ARG A 135 -6.45 -3.81 6.53
N ASP A 136 -5.19 -3.46 6.40
CA ASP A 136 -4.58 -2.27 6.99
C ASP A 136 -4.68 -1.11 6.00
N TYR A 137 -5.57 -0.17 6.28
CA TYR A 137 -5.80 1.00 5.43
C TYR A 137 -5.00 2.19 5.92
N ILE A 138 -4.18 2.76 5.04
CA ILE A 138 -3.32 3.90 5.33
C ILE A 138 -3.72 5.12 4.50
N HIS A 139 -3.74 6.29 5.13
CA HIS A 139 -4.00 7.55 4.45
C HIS A 139 -2.85 7.93 3.50
N ILE A 140 -3.19 8.47 2.31
CA ILE A 140 -2.19 8.81 1.29
C ILE A 140 -1.16 9.85 1.77
N GLU A 141 -1.54 10.78 2.66
CA GLU A 141 -0.62 11.77 3.20
C GLU A 141 0.42 11.14 4.13
N ASP A 142 0.01 10.18 4.97
CA ASP A 142 0.94 9.42 5.80
C ASP A 142 1.90 8.59 4.94
N LEU A 143 1.38 8.01 3.85
CA LEU A 143 2.22 7.29 2.89
C LEU A 143 3.22 8.23 2.20
N ALA A 144 2.80 9.43 1.80
CA ALA A 144 3.70 10.42 1.21
C ALA A 144 4.78 10.89 2.20
N GLU A 145 4.41 11.09 3.48
CA GLU A 145 5.39 11.40 4.54
C GLU A 145 6.39 10.24 4.72
N ALA A 146 5.96 8.98 4.64
CA ALA A 146 6.86 7.82 4.71
C ALA A 146 7.92 7.84 3.59
N HIS A 147 7.56 8.26 2.37
CA HIS A 147 8.54 8.43 1.28
C HIS A 147 9.57 9.52 1.60
N LEU A 148 9.10 10.67 2.10
CA LEU A 148 9.98 11.76 2.48
C LEU A 148 10.95 11.33 3.58
N ARG A 149 10.44 10.72 4.66
CA ARG A 149 11.27 10.22 5.77
C ARG A 149 12.28 9.18 5.32
N SER A 150 11.88 8.28 4.43
CA SER A 150 12.79 7.28 3.86
C SER A 150 13.90 7.90 3.02
N PHE A 151 13.59 8.95 2.28
CA PHE A 151 14.58 9.68 1.48
C PHE A 151 15.55 10.47 2.37
N GLU A 152 15.06 11.19 3.38
CA GLU A 152 15.87 11.89 4.37
C GLU A 152 16.82 10.92 5.09
N TRP A 153 16.30 9.81 5.59
CA TRP A 153 17.11 8.77 6.24
C TRP A 153 18.18 8.20 5.30
N LEU A 154 17.84 7.96 4.03
CA LEU A 154 18.80 7.46 3.03
C LEU A 154 19.95 8.45 2.81
N LEU A 155 19.65 9.76 2.74
CA LEU A 155 20.67 10.81 2.59
C LEU A 155 21.56 10.91 3.83
N GLU A 156 20.98 10.90 5.03
CA GLU A 156 21.72 10.95 6.30
C GLU A 156 22.66 9.76 6.46
N LYS A 157 22.20 8.54 6.12
CA LYS A 157 23.04 7.33 6.14
C LYS A 157 24.27 7.46 5.25
N LYS A 158 24.13 8.09 4.08
CA LYS A 158 25.24 8.29 3.14
C LYS A 158 26.20 9.37 3.59
N GLN A 159 25.70 10.46 4.17
CA GLN A 159 26.54 11.54 4.70
C GLN A 159 27.39 11.12 5.89
N ASN A 160 26.87 10.23 6.74
CA ASN A 160 27.52 9.75 7.94
C ASN A 160 28.48 8.55 7.69
N SER A 161 28.66 8.14 6.43
CA SER A 161 29.58 7.06 6.07
C SER A 161 30.86 7.63 5.47
N GLU A 162 32.03 7.19 5.99
CA GLU A 162 33.35 7.62 5.50
C GLU A 162 33.62 7.14 4.07
N ASP A 163 32.98 6.02 3.65
CA ASP A 163 33.08 5.45 2.31
C ASP A 163 31.78 5.62 1.53
N GLU A 164 31.84 5.48 0.20
CA GLU A 164 30.66 5.41 -0.68
C GLU A 164 29.87 4.12 -0.40
N VAL A 165 28.97 4.17 0.61
CA VAL A 165 28.18 3.01 1.03
C VAL A 165 26.92 2.88 0.18
N SER A 166 26.71 1.70 -0.38
CA SER A 166 25.46 1.28 -0.99
C SER A 166 24.72 0.34 -0.05
N PHE A 167 23.42 0.55 0.14
CA PHE A 167 22.61 -0.29 1.00
C PHE A 167 21.18 -0.46 0.45
N PHE A 168 20.59 -1.60 0.76
CA PHE A 168 19.19 -1.90 0.50
C PHE A 168 18.46 -2.08 1.82
N GLU A 169 17.39 -1.32 2.00
CA GLU A 169 16.57 -1.41 3.20
C GLU A 169 15.09 -1.51 2.85
N VAL A 170 14.32 -2.16 3.72
CA VAL A 170 12.88 -2.41 3.51
C VAL A 170 12.10 -1.94 4.73
N PHE A 171 10.96 -1.28 4.50
CA PHE A 171 10.05 -0.86 5.56
C PHE A 171 8.60 -1.22 5.20
N ASN A 172 7.87 -1.74 6.18
CA ASN A 172 6.43 -1.85 6.11
C ASN A 172 5.79 -0.49 6.37
N ILE A 173 4.86 -0.10 5.49
CA ILE A 173 4.14 1.17 5.59
C ILE A 173 2.65 0.87 5.69
N GLY A 174 2.16 0.93 6.90
CA GLY A 174 0.78 0.68 7.31
C GLY A 174 0.52 1.29 8.69
N THR A 175 -0.70 1.20 9.16
CA THR A 175 -1.12 1.73 10.47
C THR A 175 -0.89 0.74 11.61
N GLY A 176 -0.76 -0.54 11.30
CA GLY A 176 -0.78 -1.64 12.28
C GLY A 176 -2.18 -1.99 12.79
N ALA A 177 -3.21 -1.33 12.29
CA ALA A 177 -4.61 -1.57 12.63
C ALA A 177 -5.35 -2.19 11.42
N GLY A 178 -6.03 -3.30 11.68
CA GLY A 178 -6.84 -3.97 10.67
C GLY A 178 -8.29 -3.50 10.71
N THR A 179 -8.89 -3.29 9.55
CA THR A 179 -10.31 -2.98 9.38
C THR A 179 -10.93 -3.97 8.40
N SER A 180 -12.08 -4.53 8.76
CA SER A 180 -12.78 -5.48 7.92
C SER A 180 -13.53 -4.81 6.77
N VAL A 181 -13.97 -5.60 5.78
CA VAL A 181 -14.77 -5.07 4.67
C VAL A 181 -16.11 -4.54 5.17
N LEU A 182 -16.79 -5.23 6.10
CA LEU A 182 -18.04 -4.76 6.67
C LEU A 182 -17.86 -3.52 7.55
N GLU A 183 -16.76 -3.43 8.33
CA GLU A 183 -16.42 -2.21 9.06
C GLU A 183 -16.20 -1.02 8.12
N MET A 184 -15.50 -1.22 6.99
CA MET A 184 -15.34 -0.17 5.97
C MET A 184 -16.68 0.31 5.40
N ILE A 185 -17.61 -0.60 5.14
CA ILE A 185 -18.97 -0.26 4.68
C ILE A 185 -19.66 0.58 5.74
N MET A 186 -19.69 0.14 7.00
CA MET A 186 -20.34 0.85 8.12
C MET A 186 -19.74 2.24 8.34
N MET A 187 -18.42 2.37 8.34
CA MET A 187 -17.76 3.66 8.49
C MET A 187 -18.07 4.61 7.32
N THR A 188 -18.14 4.07 6.10
CA THR A 188 -18.52 4.87 4.93
C THR A 188 -19.98 5.32 5.03
N GLN A 189 -20.93 4.45 5.40
CA GLN A 189 -22.32 4.81 5.64
C GLN A 189 -22.46 5.92 6.71
N GLN A 190 -21.69 5.82 7.78
CA GLN A 190 -21.68 6.86 8.83
C GLN A 190 -21.25 8.23 8.27
N ILE A 191 -20.27 8.26 7.40
CA ILE A 191 -19.73 9.52 6.83
C ILE A 191 -20.68 10.12 5.79
N ILE A 192 -21.25 9.28 4.92
CA ILE A 192 -22.14 9.76 3.85
C ILE A 192 -23.57 10.07 4.36
N GLY A 193 -23.96 9.49 5.49
CA GLY A 193 -25.33 9.62 6.04
C GLY A 193 -26.40 8.84 5.24
N ASP A 194 -26.01 7.86 4.43
CA ASP A 194 -26.91 7.04 3.61
C ASP A 194 -26.46 5.56 3.63
N GLU A 195 -27.33 4.65 3.28
CA GLU A 195 -27.03 3.22 3.21
C GLU A 195 -26.22 2.88 1.95
N ILE A 196 -25.31 1.93 2.08
CA ILE A 196 -24.56 1.33 0.98
C ILE A 196 -25.07 -0.10 0.76
N ASN A 197 -25.67 -0.33 -0.39
CA ASN A 197 -26.12 -1.66 -0.77
C ASN A 197 -24.94 -2.60 -1.00
N TYR A 198 -24.98 -3.78 -0.42
CA TYR A 198 -23.98 -4.82 -0.67
C TYR A 198 -24.63 -6.21 -0.77
N GLU A 199 -23.92 -7.11 -1.38
CA GLU A 199 -24.24 -8.54 -1.39
C GLU A 199 -23.02 -9.36 -1.03
N ILE A 200 -23.22 -10.49 -0.35
CA ILE A 200 -22.17 -11.44 -0.08
C ILE A 200 -22.11 -12.43 -1.23
N VAL A 201 -20.90 -12.61 -1.78
CA VAL A 201 -20.61 -13.54 -2.87
C VAL A 201 -19.47 -14.47 -2.49
N ASP A 202 -19.18 -15.47 -3.31
CA ASP A 202 -18.09 -16.42 -3.08
C ASP A 202 -16.73 -15.71 -2.95
N ARG A 203 -15.80 -16.31 -2.22
CA ARG A 203 -14.43 -15.78 -2.09
C ARG A 203 -13.76 -15.61 -3.44
N ARG A 204 -12.94 -14.59 -3.57
CA ARG A 204 -12.02 -14.47 -4.72
C ARG A 204 -10.83 -15.38 -4.53
N ASP A 205 -10.30 -15.89 -5.65
CA ASP A 205 -9.02 -16.60 -5.63
C ASP A 205 -7.91 -15.66 -5.08
N TRP A 206 -7.05 -16.24 -4.27
CA TRP A 206 -5.90 -15.59 -3.62
C TRP A 206 -6.26 -14.43 -2.67
N ASP A 207 -7.50 -14.31 -2.23
CA ASP A 207 -7.85 -13.35 -1.19
C ASP A 207 -7.48 -13.91 0.20
N VAL A 208 -6.89 -13.06 1.04
CA VAL A 208 -6.37 -13.47 2.36
C VAL A 208 -7.28 -12.96 3.46
N ALA A 209 -7.42 -13.74 4.54
CA ALA A 209 -8.26 -13.39 5.67
C ALA A 209 -7.79 -12.07 6.32
N ILE A 210 -6.48 -11.95 6.60
CA ILE A 210 -5.92 -10.80 7.33
C ILE A 210 -4.61 -10.35 6.66
N SER A 211 -4.49 -9.05 6.39
CA SER A 211 -3.25 -8.42 5.95
C SER A 211 -3.04 -7.10 6.68
N VAL A 212 -2.16 -7.13 7.69
CA VAL A 212 -1.88 -6.01 8.61
C VAL A 212 -0.38 -5.87 8.79
N ALA A 213 0.11 -4.62 8.83
CA ALA A 213 1.52 -4.29 8.99
C ALA A 213 1.98 -4.39 10.44
N ASN A 214 3.21 -4.83 10.65
CA ASN A 214 4.01 -4.39 11.78
C ASN A 214 4.91 -3.24 11.30
N ALA A 215 4.57 -2.01 11.61
CA ALA A 215 5.31 -0.81 11.20
C ALA A 215 6.36 -0.36 12.24
N SER A 216 6.69 -1.20 13.22
CA SER A 216 7.62 -0.84 14.31
C SER A 216 9.01 -0.43 13.81
N LYS A 217 9.49 -1.05 12.73
CA LYS A 217 10.78 -0.71 12.13
C LYS A 217 10.77 0.69 11.52
N ALA A 218 9.72 1.07 10.79
CA ALA A 218 9.56 2.41 10.25
C ALA A 218 9.51 3.45 11.38
N LYS A 219 8.78 3.17 12.47
CA LYS A 219 8.75 4.03 13.65
C LYS A 219 10.12 4.22 14.30
N GLN A 220 10.89 3.16 14.48
CA GLN A 220 12.20 3.19 15.15
C GLN A 220 13.29 3.83 14.30
N ILE A 221 13.29 3.59 13.00
CA ILE A 221 14.40 3.97 12.12
C ILE A 221 14.10 5.27 11.35
N LEU A 222 12.88 5.43 10.85
CA LEU A 222 12.47 6.60 10.07
C LEU A 222 11.81 7.67 10.92
N TRP A 223 11.55 7.40 12.22
CA TRP A 223 10.76 8.26 13.12
C TRP A 223 9.38 8.58 12.50
N TRP A 224 8.84 7.60 11.78
CA TRP A 224 7.57 7.71 11.09
C TRP A 224 6.53 6.76 11.66
N GLU A 225 5.33 7.25 11.84
CA GLU A 225 4.12 6.47 12.11
C GLU A 225 2.91 7.13 11.42
N ALA A 226 1.91 6.32 11.05
CA ALA A 226 0.66 6.82 10.51
C ALA A 226 -0.09 7.64 11.59
N LYS A 227 -0.61 8.80 11.20
CA LYS A 227 -1.28 9.76 12.11
C LYS A 227 -2.76 9.92 11.79
N LYS A 228 -3.10 9.76 10.53
CA LYS A 228 -4.47 9.92 10.04
C LYS A 228 -5.31 8.69 10.33
N SER A 229 -6.51 8.91 10.80
CA SER A 229 -7.49 7.84 11.00
C SER A 229 -8.12 7.40 9.68
N ILE A 230 -8.66 6.19 9.68
CA ILE A 230 -9.41 5.67 8.53
C ILE A 230 -10.66 6.53 8.22
N LEU A 231 -11.31 7.08 9.26
CA LEU A 231 -12.46 7.97 9.10
C LEU A 231 -12.09 9.26 8.39
N GLU A 232 -10.93 9.87 8.73
CA GLU A 232 -10.41 11.04 7.98
C GLU A 232 -10.19 10.67 6.52
N GLY A 233 -9.59 9.51 6.23
CA GLY A 233 -9.34 9.07 4.86
C GLY A 233 -10.63 8.84 4.06
N ILE A 234 -11.66 8.26 4.68
CA ILE A 234 -12.98 8.09 4.03
C ILE A 234 -13.62 9.45 3.80
N GLN A 235 -13.57 10.36 4.78
CA GLN A 235 -14.14 11.71 4.67
C GLN A 235 -13.46 12.52 3.56
N ASP A 236 -12.13 12.50 3.50
CA ASP A 236 -11.37 13.20 2.45
C ASP A 236 -11.67 12.62 1.07
N ALA A 237 -11.78 11.30 0.94
CA ALA A 237 -12.16 10.65 -0.31
C ALA A 237 -13.61 10.99 -0.73
N TRP A 238 -14.55 11.02 0.23
CA TRP A 238 -15.93 11.44 -0.02
C TRP A 238 -16.03 12.90 -0.47
N ASN A 239 -15.31 13.79 0.18
CA ASN A 239 -15.26 15.20 -0.19
C ASN A 239 -14.63 15.41 -1.58
N PHE A 240 -13.60 14.62 -1.92
CA PHE A 240 -12.97 14.67 -3.24
C PHE A 240 -13.96 14.30 -4.37
N VAL A 241 -14.72 13.20 -4.22
CA VAL A 241 -15.64 12.75 -5.27
C VAL A 241 -16.94 13.56 -5.35
N ASN A 242 -17.27 14.32 -4.29
CA ASN A 242 -18.43 15.21 -4.26
C ASN A 242 -18.09 16.68 -4.51
N LYS A 243 -16.83 16.99 -4.76
CA LYS A 243 -16.44 18.34 -5.12
C LYS A 243 -17.16 18.75 -6.40
N GLU A 244 -17.98 19.78 -6.31
CA GLU A 244 -18.54 20.45 -7.48
C GLU A 244 -17.38 21.01 -8.32
N GLU A 245 -17.41 20.76 -9.63
CA GLU A 245 -16.45 21.28 -10.59
C GLU A 245 -16.49 22.80 -10.71
#